data_4eca417657028e25439ef936e26f3091
#
_entry.id   4eca417657028e25439ef936e26f3091
#
_cell.length_a   1.000
_cell.length_b   1.000
_cell.length_c   1.000
_cell.angle_alpha   90.00
_cell.angle_beta   90.00
_cell.angle_gamma   90.00
#
_symmetry.space_group_name_H-M   'P 1'
#
loop_
_entity.id
_entity.type
_entity.pdbx_description
1 polymer ?
#
loop_
_entity_poly.entity_id
_entity_poly.type
_entity_poly.pdbx_seq_one_letter_code
_entity_poly.pdbx_strand_id
1 'polypeptide(L)'
;LLTRQLLMPGLDEKQMNSLIGSAAGTRAVRKDNVNQLASALNQFMMYGDESIYRKELTDKELVYMNISELTGNINDAIKYAAEIHYSGTLPFETVYQILSHSLPLVAGEKPTTSPTIKKMKEYSENTVYFIPNNDAQQSQIYFYIPMGDYQKELRVKNSAFNQYMSGGFSGLIMNEIREKNSMAYTAYGMVTSEGLPGSKVYFSGYVGTQNDKAIDAVKLYMSLLSNMPERPERIENIKSYLRQAALSNQ
;
A
#
# COMPACT_ATOMS: atom_id res chain seq x y z
N LEU A 1 18.95 8.56 -22.10
CA LEU A 1 18.72 9.28 -20.83
C LEU A 1 18.62 8.30 -19.66
N LEU A 2 17.69 7.35 -19.69
CA LEU A 2 17.44 6.35 -18.65
C LEU A 2 18.71 5.55 -18.30
N THR A 3 19.42 5.05 -19.30
CA THR A 3 20.67 4.29 -19.15
C THR A 3 21.73 5.07 -18.36
N ARG A 4 21.90 6.35 -18.71
CA ARG A 4 22.84 7.21 -18.01
C ARG A 4 22.45 7.42 -16.55
N GLN A 5 21.15 7.58 -16.28
CA GLN A 5 20.66 7.76 -14.90
C GLN A 5 20.81 6.51 -14.05
N LEU A 6 20.66 5.33 -14.65
CA LEU A 6 20.84 4.06 -13.93
C LEU A 6 22.31 3.74 -13.65
N LEU A 7 23.18 3.96 -14.66
CA LEU A 7 24.60 3.56 -14.56
C LEU A 7 25.49 4.62 -13.92
N MET A 8 25.09 5.88 -14.04
CA MET A 8 25.84 7.04 -13.53
C MET A 8 24.84 8.00 -12.90
N PRO A 9 24.20 7.65 -11.78
CA PRO A 9 23.35 8.58 -11.06
C PRO A 9 24.22 9.77 -10.64
N GLY A 10 24.01 10.91 -11.28
CA GLY A 10 24.80 12.11 -11.08
C GLY A 10 24.43 12.80 -9.76
N LEU A 11 24.56 12.10 -8.64
CA LEU A 11 24.39 12.66 -7.30
C LEU A 11 25.64 13.43 -6.92
N ASP A 12 25.47 14.68 -6.53
CA ASP A 12 26.50 15.49 -5.90
C ASP A 12 26.16 15.78 -4.43
N GLU A 13 27.13 16.30 -3.68
CA GLU A 13 26.94 16.63 -2.25
C GLU A 13 25.80 17.63 -2.01
N LYS A 14 25.60 18.56 -2.92
CA LYS A 14 24.51 19.55 -2.81
C LYS A 14 23.14 18.88 -2.93
N GLN A 15 23.00 17.97 -3.87
CA GLN A 15 21.77 17.18 -4.04
C GLN A 15 21.54 16.27 -2.84
N MET A 16 22.60 15.63 -2.33
CA MET A 16 22.52 14.79 -1.14
C MET A 16 22.06 15.57 0.08
N ASN A 17 22.67 16.73 0.35
CA ASN A 17 22.27 17.60 1.45
C ASN A 17 20.83 18.11 1.30
N SER A 18 20.39 18.39 0.07
CA SER A 18 18.99 18.75 -0.22
C SER A 18 18.02 17.62 0.10
N LEU A 19 18.37 16.37 -0.26
CA LEU A 19 17.56 15.20 0.06
C LEU A 19 17.46 14.95 1.57
N ILE A 20 18.58 15.05 2.27
CA ILE A 20 18.63 14.90 3.74
C ILE A 20 17.77 15.98 4.40
N GLY A 21 17.92 17.25 3.98
CA GLY A 21 17.12 18.36 4.50
C GLY A 21 15.62 18.18 4.24
N SER A 22 15.26 17.71 3.04
CA SER A 22 13.86 17.41 2.68
C SER A 22 13.28 16.26 3.52
N ALA A 23 14.06 15.21 3.75
CA ALA A 23 13.63 14.09 4.59
C ALA A 23 13.40 14.53 6.04
N ALA A 24 14.34 15.32 6.61
CA ALA A 24 14.20 15.87 7.96
C ALA A 24 12.97 16.80 8.07
N GLY A 25 12.79 17.70 7.09
CA GLY A 25 11.61 18.58 7.03
C GLY A 25 10.28 17.80 6.97
N THR A 26 10.20 16.76 6.13
CA THR A 26 9.02 15.90 6.05
C THR A 26 8.72 15.22 7.38
N ARG A 27 9.73 14.76 8.10
CA ARG A 27 9.57 14.13 9.42
C ARG A 27 9.13 15.11 10.49
N ALA A 28 9.66 16.34 10.45
CA ALA A 28 9.28 17.38 11.41
C ALA A 28 7.78 17.67 11.37
N VAL A 29 7.20 17.78 10.16
CA VAL A 29 5.76 18.07 9.99
C VAL A 29 4.87 16.83 10.14
N ARG A 30 5.44 15.62 10.12
CA ARG A 30 4.66 14.37 10.23
C ARG A 30 3.88 14.28 11.53
N LYS A 31 4.47 14.74 12.63
CA LYS A 31 3.86 14.70 13.96
C LYS A 31 2.62 15.57 14.09
N ASP A 32 2.57 16.63 13.28
CA ASP A 32 1.46 17.60 13.28
C ASP A 32 0.43 17.29 12.17
N ASN A 33 0.75 16.36 11.27
CA ASN A 33 -0.15 15.96 10.19
C ASN A 33 -0.96 14.73 10.57
N VAL A 34 -2.25 14.92 10.82
CA VAL A 34 -3.20 13.88 11.26
C VAL A 34 -3.20 12.66 10.34
N ASN A 35 -3.18 12.85 9.02
CA ASN A 35 -3.21 11.74 8.06
C ASN A 35 -1.90 10.93 8.08
N GLN A 36 -0.75 11.59 8.22
CA GLN A 36 0.53 10.90 8.30
C GLN A 36 0.68 10.15 9.64
N LEU A 37 0.19 10.74 10.72
CA LEU A 37 0.17 10.10 12.03
C LEU A 37 -0.74 8.87 12.02
N ALA A 38 -1.93 9.00 11.45
CA ALA A 38 -2.87 7.88 11.28
C ALA A 38 -2.29 6.76 10.40
N SER A 39 -1.61 7.11 9.30
CA SER A 39 -0.91 6.14 8.45
C SER A 39 0.21 5.42 9.19
N ALA A 40 0.98 6.12 10.02
CA ALA A 40 2.04 5.52 10.83
C ALA A 40 1.45 4.55 11.87
N LEU A 41 0.34 4.92 12.51
CA LEU A 41 -0.37 4.05 13.46
C LEU A 41 -0.92 2.80 12.77
N ASN A 42 -1.54 2.96 11.59
CA ASN A 42 -2.03 1.85 10.79
C ASN A 42 -0.88 0.89 10.39
N GLN A 43 0.25 1.41 9.95
CA GLN A 43 1.44 0.61 9.65
C GLN A 43 1.99 -0.12 10.88
N PHE A 44 1.98 0.54 12.04
CA PHE A 44 2.38 -0.11 13.30
C PHE A 44 1.38 -1.20 13.72
N MET A 45 0.09 -0.97 13.56
CA MET A 45 -0.94 -1.97 13.80
C MET A 45 -0.73 -3.21 12.94
N MET A 46 -0.36 -3.04 11.66
CA MET A 46 -0.18 -4.16 10.74
C MET A 46 1.15 -4.90 10.91
N TYR A 47 2.23 -4.19 11.20
CA TYR A 47 3.58 -4.72 11.12
C TYR A 47 4.40 -4.59 12.41
N GLY A 48 3.91 -3.89 13.44
CA GLY A 48 4.63 -3.67 14.69
C GLY A 48 5.97 -2.96 14.44
N ASP A 49 7.05 -3.52 14.98
CA ASP A 49 8.39 -2.98 14.81
C ASP A 49 8.95 -3.13 13.39
N GLU A 50 8.35 -3.98 12.55
CA GLU A 50 8.67 -4.10 11.13
C GLU A 50 7.98 -3.01 10.26
N SER A 51 7.22 -2.11 10.87
CA SER A 51 6.64 -0.94 10.19
C SER A 51 7.71 -0.11 9.50
N ILE A 52 7.39 0.39 8.29
CA ILE A 52 8.31 1.26 7.54
C ILE A 52 8.73 2.48 8.35
N TYR A 53 7.84 3.04 9.16
CA TYR A 53 8.12 4.20 10.03
C TYR A 53 9.07 3.90 11.18
N ARG A 54 9.17 2.61 11.57
CA ARG A 54 10.13 2.15 12.60
C ARG A 54 11.49 1.77 12.02
N LYS A 55 11.53 1.46 10.73
CA LYS A 55 12.75 1.07 9.98
C LYS A 55 13.40 2.25 9.25
N GLU A 56 12.79 3.42 9.27
CA GLU A 56 13.42 4.62 8.70
C GLU A 56 14.73 4.93 9.43
N LEU A 57 15.74 5.33 8.66
CA LEU A 57 16.97 5.85 9.22
C LEU A 57 16.68 7.06 10.10
N THR A 58 17.31 7.15 11.25
CA THR A 58 17.22 8.34 12.10
C THR A 58 17.83 9.57 11.42
N ASP A 59 17.50 10.77 11.89
CA ASP A 59 18.11 12.00 11.33
C ASP A 59 19.63 12.01 11.49
N LYS A 60 20.16 11.39 12.55
CA LYS A 60 21.61 11.22 12.73
C LYS A 60 22.20 10.30 11.68
N GLU A 61 21.58 9.15 11.41
CA GLU A 61 22.05 8.21 10.38
C GLU A 61 21.96 8.82 8.99
N LEU A 62 20.92 9.61 8.69
CA LEU A 62 20.79 10.31 7.41
C LEU A 62 21.94 11.28 7.17
N VAL A 63 22.38 12.04 8.20
CA VAL A 63 23.50 13.00 8.07
C VAL A 63 24.82 12.29 7.78
N TYR A 64 25.00 11.05 8.27
CA TYR A 64 26.21 10.26 8.02
C TYR A 64 26.16 9.45 6.72
N MET A 65 25.02 9.42 6.04
CA MET A 65 24.88 8.71 4.77
C MET A 65 25.74 9.39 3.70
N ASN A 66 26.46 8.59 2.93
CA ASN A 66 27.31 9.10 1.85
C ASN A 66 26.80 8.65 0.47
N ILE A 67 27.21 9.39 -0.56
CA ILE A 67 26.80 9.16 -1.95
C ILE A 67 27.22 7.77 -2.43
N SER A 68 28.42 7.29 -2.00
CA SER A 68 28.94 6.00 -2.44
C SER A 68 28.10 4.81 -1.93
N GLU A 69 27.48 4.92 -0.75
CA GLU A 69 26.55 3.91 -0.24
C GLU A 69 25.27 3.84 -1.09
N LEU A 70 24.69 5.00 -1.43
CA LEU A 70 23.51 5.04 -2.28
C LEU A 70 23.79 4.52 -3.68
N THR A 71 24.88 4.95 -4.31
CA THR A 71 25.26 4.50 -5.64
C THR A 71 25.67 3.03 -5.64
N GLY A 72 26.31 2.57 -4.55
CA GLY A 72 26.65 1.14 -4.32
C GLY A 72 25.41 0.26 -4.35
N ASN A 73 24.36 0.64 -3.62
CA ASN A 73 23.09 -0.10 -3.60
C ASN A 73 22.44 -0.21 -4.98
N ILE A 74 22.48 0.88 -5.79
CA ILE A 74 21.98 0.87 -7.17
C ILE A 74 22.81 -0.06 -8.03
N ASN A 75 24.13 0.03 -7.96
CA ASN A 75 25.06 -0.80 -8.72
C ASN A 75 24.93 -2.28 -8.37
N ASP A 76 24.66 -2.61 -7.11
CA ASP A 76 24.40 -3.97 -6.68
C ASP A 76 23.06 -4.48 -7.22
N ALA A 77 22.02 -3.67 -7.23
CA ALA A 77 20.72 -4.04 -7.79
C ALA A 77 20.80 -4.34 -9.31
N ILE A 78 21.64 -3.63 -10.06
CA ILE A 78 21.80 -3.83 -11.52
C ILE A 78 22.50 -5.15 -11.85
N LYS A 79 23.22 -5.76 -10.92
CA LYS A 79 23.89 -7.07 -11.12
C LYS A 79 22.90 -8.24 -11.22
N TYR A 80 21.67 -8.06 -10.77
CA TYR A 80 20.65 -9.10 -10.83
C TYR A 80 19.97 -9.16 -12.18
N ALA A 81 19.40 -10.34 -12.51
CA ALA A 81 18.61 -10.52 -13.72
C ALA A 81 17.42 -9.57 -13.72
N ALA A 82 17.27 -8.81 -14.80
CA ALA A 82 16.18 -7.86 -14.97
C ALA A 82 15.15 -8.40 -15.96
N GLU A 83 13.85 -8.15 -15.67
CA GLU A 83 12.78 -8.32 -16.64
C GLU A 83 12.36 -6.93 -17.14
N ILE A 84 12.27 -6.79 -18.47
CA ILE A 84 11.84 -5.56 -19.11
C ILE A 84 10.53 -5.83 -19.83
N HIS A 85 9.47 -5.15 -19.41
CA HIS A 85 8.18 -5.17 -20.08
C HIS A 85 8.05 -3.93 -20.95
N TYR A 86 7.81 -4.15 -22.25
CA TYR A 86 7.59 -3.08 -23.21
C TYR A 86 6.15 -3.13 -23.74
N SER A 87 5.52 -1.97 -23.76
CA SER A 87 4.25 -1.74 -24.44
C SER A 87 4.37 -0.48 -25.29
N GLY A 88 4.18 -0.59 -26.60
CA GLY A 88 4.34 0.53 -27.53
C GLY A 88 4.24 0.10 -28.98
N THR A 89 4.49 1.05 -29.89
CA THR A 89 4.34 0.85 -31.35
C THR A 89 5.59 0.35 -32.06
N LEU A 90 6.75 0.36 -31.39
CA LEU A 90 7.99 -0.12 -32.00
C LEU A 90 8.00 -1.64 -32.08
N PRO A 91 8.52 -2.23 -33.19
CA PRO A 91 8.71 -3.68 -33.29
C PRO A 91 9.63 -4.21 -32.19
N PHE A 92 9.38 -5.43 -31.74
CA PHE A 92 10.17 -6.10 -30.69
C PHE A 92 11.68 -6.05 -30.97
N GLU A 93 12.08 -6.41 -32.19
CA GLU A 93 13.51 -6.43 -32.57
C GLU A 93 14.17 -5.06 -32.41
N THR A 94 13.49 -3.99 -32.80
CA THR A 94 13.99 -2.62 -32.62
C THR A 94 14.18 -2.28 -31.13
N VAL A 95 13.22 -2.62 -30.30
CA VAL A 95 13.30 -2.40 -28.85
C VAL A 95 14.41 -3.25 -28.23
N TYR A 96 14.50 -4.52 -28.60
CA TYR A 96 15.55 -5.42 -28.16
C TYR A 96 16.95 -4.90 -28.48
N GLN A 97 17.19 -4.44 -29.72
CA GLN A 97 18.46 -3.87 -30.14
C GLN A 97 18.81 -2.60 -29.35
N ILE A 98 17.86 -1.69 -29.19
CA ILE A 98 18.08 -0.47 -28.39
C ILE A 98 18.46 -0.81 -26.96
N LEU A 99 17.71 -1.71 -26.31
CA LEU A 99 17.94 -2.07 -24.92
C LEU A 99 19.26 -2.85 -24.73
N SER A 100 19.55 -3.78 -25.63
CA SER A 100 20.80 -4.59 -25.59
C SER A 100 22.05 -3.73 -25.74
N HIS A 101 22.00 -2.66 -26.54
CA HIS A 101 23.12 -1.73 -26.71
C HIS A 101 23.20 -0.69 -25.59
N SER A 102 22.08 -0.35 -25.00
CA SER A 102 21.99 0.78 -24.06
C SER A 102 22.06 0.38 -22.61
N LEU A 103 21.64 -0.83 -22.27
CA LEU A 103 21.68 -1.35 -20.90
C LEU A 103 22.74 -2.45 -20.83
N PRO A 104 23.61 -2.46 -19.83
CA PRO A 104 24.49 -3.59 -19.56
C PRO A 104 23.66 -4.70 -18.94
N LEU A 105 22.69 -5.22 -19.72
CA LEU A 105 21.92 -6.39 -19.36
C LEU A 105 22.87 -7.60 -19.49
N VAL A 106 23.77 -7.71 -18.58
CA VAL A 106 24.48 -8.95 -18.38
C VAL A 106 23.42 -9.99 -18.02
N ALA A 107 23.56 -11.22 -18.48
CA ALA A 107 22.86 -12.36 -17.92
C ALA A 107 23.16 -12.36 -16.42
N GLY A 108 22.38 -11.59 -15.67
CA GLY A 108 22.64 -11.31 -14.27
C GLY A 108 22.47 -12.57 -13.45
N GLU A 109 23.12 -12.62 -12.33
CA GLU A 109 22.91 -13.68 -11.36
C GLU A 109 21.44 -13.65 -10.92
N LYS A 110 20.81 -14.81 -10.93
CA LYS A 110 19.49 -14.92 -10.30
C LYS A 110 19.66 -14.64 -8.80
N PRO A 111 18.73 -13.91 -8.17
CA PRO A 111 18.79 -13.75 -6.73
C PRO A 111 18.89 -15.11 -6.06
N THR A 112 19.88 -15.30 -5.21
CA THR A 112 20.07 -16.54 -4.45
C THR A 112 19.09 -16.66 -3.30
N THR A 113 18.40 -15.58 -2.95
CA THR A 113 17.45 -15.52 -1.86
C THR A 113 16.05 -15.20 -2.38
N SER A 114 15.05 -15.89 -1.86
CA SER A 114 13.66 -15.52 -2.09
C SER A 114 13.34 -14.14 -1.51
N PRO A 115 12.43 -13.38 -2.13
CA PRO A 115 11.98 -12.11 -1.56
C PRO A 115 11.53 -12.29 -0.11
N THR A 116 11.98 -11.42 0.77
CA THR A 116 11.52 -11.44 2.15
C THR A 116 10.11 -10.88 2.23
N ILE A 117 9.15 -11.74 2.54
CA ILE A 117 7.77 -11.31 2.80
C ILE A 117 7.72 -10.70 4.20
N LYS A 118 7.23 -9.48 4.30
CA LYS A 118 7.06 -8.78 5.56
C LYS A 118 6.07 -9.53 6.45
N LYS A 119 6.50 -9.89 7.66
CA LYS A 119 5.60 -10.52 8.61
C LYS A 119 4.59 -9.51 9.15
N MET A 120 3.33 -9.83 8.99
CA MET A 120 2.25 -9.08 9.61
C MET A 120 2.09 -9.48 11.08
N LYS A 121 1.69 -8.52 11.89
CA LYS A 121 1.45 -8.73 13.32
C LYS A 121 0.18 -9.57 13.51
N GLU A 122 0.29 -10.59 14.34
CA GLU A 122 -0.84 -11.43 14.76
C GLU A 122 -1.36 -10.94 16.11
N TYR A 123 -2.66 -11.05 16.31
CA TYR A 123 -3.35 -10.62 17.52
C TYR A 123 -4.12 -11.79 18.10
N SER A 124 -3.93 -12.06 19.40
CA SER A 124 -4.66 -13.06 20.18
C SER A 124 -5.98 -12.52 20.74
N GLU A 125 -6.14 -11.20 20.77
CA GLU A 125 -7.29 -10.51 21.34
C GLU A 125 -7.60 -9.21 20.57
N ASN A 126 -8.80 -8.68 20.77
CA ASN A 126 -9.17 -7.39 20.22
C ASN A 126 -8.32 -6.27 20.82
N THR A 127 -7.54 -5.62 20.01
CA THR A 127 -6.59 -4.59 20.44
C THR A 127 -6.95 -3.25 19.79
N VAL A 128 -6.92 -2.18 20.57
CA VAL A 128 -7.14 -0.81 20.10
C VAL A 128 -5.86 -0.01 20.33
N TYR A 129 -5.36 0.61 19.28
CA TYR A 129 -4.31 1.62 19.33
C TYR A 129 -4.94 2.99 19.20
N PHE A 130 -4.60 3.89 20.09
CA PHE A 130 -5.18 5.23 20.12
C PHE A 130 -4.10 6.29 20.27
N ILE A 131 -4.12 7.31 19.41
CA ILE A 131 -3.28 8.50 19.54
C ILE A 131 -4.22 9.70 19.67
N PRO A 132 -4.23 10.39 20.82
CA PRO A 132 -5.03 11.59 20.99
C PRO A 132 -4.43 12.73 20.17
N ASN A 133 -5.30 13.47 19.48
CA ASN A 133 -4.96 14.73 18.82
C ASN A 133 -6.11 15.72 19.00
N ASN A 134 -5.91 16.69 19.90
CA ASN A 134 -6.95 17.65 20.26
C ASN A 134 -7.27 18.65 19.15
N ASP A 135 -6.36 18.83 18.20
CA ASP A 135 -6.53 19.75 17.06
C ASP A 135 -7.20 19.09 15.86
N ALA A 136 -7.36 17.76 15.91
CA ALA A 136 -7.99 17.02 14.83
C ALA A 136 -9.50 17.29 14.77
N GLN A 137 -9.98 17.71 13.59
CA GLN A 137 -11.40 17.93 13.33
C GLN A 137 -12.15 16.62 13.02
N GLN A 138 -11.40 15.56 12.71
CA GLN A 138 -11.94 14.26 12.36
C GLN A 138 -11.12 13.13 13.01
N SER A 139 -11.83 12.09 13.41
CA SER A 139 -11.22 10.82 13.83
C SER A 139 -10.94 9.97 12.61
N GLN A 140 -9.70 9.45 12.53
CA GLN A 140 -9.23 8.52 11.50
C GLN A 140 -9.21 7.12 12.10
N ILE A 141 -10.09 6.23 11.64
CA ILE A 141 -10.27 4.91 12.23
C ILE A 141 -9.89 3.84 11.20
N TYR A 142 -8.94 3.00 11.54
CA TYR A 142 -8.52 1.87 10.71
C TYR A 142 -8.91 0.55 11.37
N PHE A 143 -9.32 -0.38 10.54
CA PHE A 143 -9.61 -1.76 10.94
C PHE A 143 -8.63 -2.70 10.25
N TYR A 144 -8.11 -3.65 11.00
CA TYR A 144 -7.25 -4.71 10.50
C TYR A 144 -7.70 -6.04 11.06
N ILE A 145 -8.03 -6.99 10.18
CA ILE A 145 -8.47 -8.34 10.58
C ILE A 145 -7.65 -9.35 9.76
N PRO A 146 -6.74 -10.11 10.39
CA PRO A 146 -6.01 -11.16 9.70
C PRO A 146 -6.95 -12.27 9.27
N MET A 147 -6.79 -12.78 8.04
CA MET A 147 -7.69 -13.76 7.43
C MET A 147 -7.01 -15.09 7.05
N GLY A 148 -5.69 -15.16 7.09
CA GLY A 148 -4.95 -16.37 6.74
C GLY A 148 -3.98 -16.19 5.57
N ASP A 149 -3.63 -17.29 4.91
CA ASP A 149 -2.64 -17.28 3.83
C ASP A 149 -3.26 -16.95 2.48
N TYR A 150 -2.48 -16.32 1.61
CA TYR A 150 -2.91 -16.02 0.24
C TYR A 150 -3.16 -17.29 -0.57
N GLN A 151 -4.31 -17.35 -1.20
CA GLN A 151 -4.73 -18.40 -2.11
C GLN A 151 -5.15 -17.77 -3.45
N LYS A 152 -4.43 -18.11 -4.52
CA LYS A 152 -4.66 -17.55 -5.86
C LYS A 152 -6.11 -17.79 -6.35
N GLU A 153 -6.69 -18.91 -5.99
CA GLU A 153 -8.04 -19.35 -6.35
C GLU A 153 -9.13 -18.44 -5.75
N LEU A 154 -8.83 -17.79 -4.62
CA LEU A 154 -9.77 -16.87 -3.96
C LEU A 154 -9.70 -15.44 -4.53
N ARG A 155 -8.76 -15.12 -5.43
CA ARG A 155 -8.58 -13.77 -5.96
C ARG A 155 -9.85 -13.17 -6.55
N VAL A 156 -10.57 -13.93 -7.37
CA VAL A 156 -11.82 -13.46 -7.99
C VAL A 156 -12.92 -13.26 -6.95
N LYS A 157 -13.02 -14.15 -5.96
CA LYS A 157 -13.98 -14.03 -4.87
C LYS A 157 -13.69 -12.81 -4.01
N ASN A 158 -12.41 -12.57 -3.68
CA ASN A 158 -11.98 -11.39 -2.93
C ASN A 158 -12.27 -10.10 -3.73
N SER A 159 -12.05 -10.11 -5.05
CA SER A 159 -12.41 -8.97 -5.89
C SER A 159 -13.91 -8.70 -5.91
N ALA A 160 -14.73 -9.75 -5.99
CA ALA A 160 -16.19 -9.63 -5.91
C ALA A 160 -16.66 -9.09 -4.55
N PHE A 161 -16.06 -9.59 -3.47
CA PHE A 161 -16.31 -9.10 -2.12
C PHE A 161 -15.92 -7.62 -1.98
N ASN A 162 -14.76 -7.24 -2.47
CA ASN A 162 -14.29 -5.85 -2.43
C ASN A 162 -15.22 -4.92 -3.21
N GLN A 163 -15.70 -5.37 -4.37
CA GLN A 163 -16.69 -4.61 -5.14
C GLN A 163 -18.03 -4.50 -4.41
N TYR A 164 -18.44 -5.56 -3.70
CA TYR A 164 -19.64 -5.53 -2.85
C TYR A 164 -19.49 -4.55 -1.69
N MET A 165 -18.35 -4.62 -0.96
CA MET A 165 -18.08 -3.80 0.22
C MET A 165 -17.81 -2.33 -0.12
N SER A 166 -17.00 -2.08 -1.15
CA SER A 166 -16.43 -0.75 -1.44
C SER A 166 -16.47 -0.36 -2.92
N GLY A 167 -17.36 -0.93 -3.73
CA GLY A 167 -17.52 -0.61 -5.15
C GLY A 167 -18.12 0.78 -5.38
N GLY A 168 -17.34 1.83 -5.16
CA GLY A 168 -17.75 3.22 -5.31
C GLY A 168 -18.86 3.64 -4.33
N PHE A 169 -19.68 4.61 -4.70
CA PHE A 169 -20.77 5.11 -3.86
C PHE A 169 -21.85 4.06 -3.57
N SER A 170 -21.98 3.05 -4.40
CA SER A 170 -22.92 1.94 -4.20
C SER A 170 -22.37 0.85 -3.28
N GLY A 171 -21.10 0.91 -2.88
CA GLY A 171 -20.48 -0.03 -1.93
C GLY A 171 -21.25 -0.09 -0.61
N LEU A 172 -21.33 -1.28 -0.01
CA LEU A 172 -22.09 -1.47 1.23
C LEU A 172 -21.66 -0.50 2.32
N ILE A 173 -20.35 -0.39 2.57
CA ILE A 173 -19.79 0.44 3.63
C ILE A 173 -20.11 1.92 3.39
N MET A 174 -19.88 2.42 2.19
CA MET A 174 -20.18 3.82 1.87
C MET A 174 -21.68 4.12 1.99
N ASN A 175 -22.51 3.23 1.45
CA ASN A 175 -23.98 3.41 1.48
C ASN A 175 -24.52 3.38 2.91
N GLU A 176 -24.12 2.42 3.74
CA GLU A 176 -24.64 2.31 5.10
C GLU A 176 -24.07 3.37 6.05
N ILE A 177 -22.78 3.67 5.97
CA ILE A 177 -22.14 4.59 6.92
C ILE A 177 -22.33 6.05 6.51
N ARG A 178 -22.16 6.38 5.23
CA ARG A 178 -22.23 7.75 4.75
C ARG A 178 -23.64 8.13 4.33
N GLU A 179 -24.19 7.44 3.34
CA GLU A 179 -25.43 7.90 2.68
C GLU A 179 -26.65 7.75 3.59
N LYS A 180 -26.79 6.64 4.29
CA LYS A 180 -27.95 6.40 5.16
C LYS A 180 -27.83 7.04 6.54
N ASN A 181 -26.63 7.00 7.13
CA ASN A 181 -26.46 7.40 8.53
C ASN A 181 -25.65 8.69 8.70
N SER A 182 -25.10 9.27 7.63
CA SER A 182 -24.30 10.51 7.67
C SER A 182 -23.21 10.49 8.75
N MET A 183 -22.60 9.31 8.98
CA MET A 183 -21.61 9.12 10.03
C MET A 183 -20.19 9.36 9.56
N ALA A 184 -19.92 9.33 8.25
CA ALA A 184 -18.57 9.51 7.74
C ALA A 184 -18.56 10.30 6.44
N TYR A 185 -17.44 10.99 6.20
CA TYR A 185 -17.15 11.58 4.89
C TYR A 185 -16.64 10.52 3.92
N THR A 186 -15.77 9.64 4.41
CA THR A 186 -15.19 8.53 3.65
C THR A 186 -15.17 7.28 4.51
N ALA A 187 -15.61 6.16 3.92
CA ALA A 187 -15.53 4.85 4.54
C ALA A 187 -15.34 3.78 3.48
N TYR A 188 -14.50 2.79 3.75
CA TYR A 188 -14.30 1.64 2.89
C TYR A 188 -13.87 0.41 3.68
N GLY A 189 -13.98 -0.74 3.06
CA GLY A 189 -13.48 -2.01 3.59
C GLY A 189 -13.16 -2.98 2.46
N MET A 190 -12.01 -3.62 2.52
CA MET A 190 -11.56 -4.53 1.48
C MET A 190 -10.68 -5.64 2.02
N VAL A 191 -10.75 -6.80 1.40
CA VAL A 191 -9.79 -7.88 1.55
C VAL A 191 -8.60 -7.59 0.66
N THR A 192 -7.40 -7.62 1.22
CA THR A 192 -6.16 -7.31 0.51
C THR A 192 -5.04 -8.30 0.87
N SER A 193 -4.04 -8.38 0.01
CA SER A 193 -2.84 -9.19 0.19
C SER A 193 -1.75 -8.66 -0.75
N GLU A 194 -0.50 -9.06 -0.54
CA GLU A 194 0.59 -8.80 -1.48
C GLU A 194 0.48 -9.64 -2.77
N GLY A 195 -0.41 -10.63 -2.81
CA GLY A 195 -0.63 -11.48 -3.99
C GLY A 195 0.49 -12.49 -4.26
N LEU A 196 1.39 -12.68 -3.31
CA LEU A 196 2.53 -13.57 -3.42
C LEU A 196 2.31 -14.87 -2.63
N PRO A 197 2.81 -16.02 -3.10
CA PRO A 197 2.83 -17.25 -2.31
C PRO A 197 3.49 -17.02 -0.95
N GLY A 198 2.84 -17.42 0.14
CA GLY A 198 3.32 -17.21 1.51
C GLY A 198 2.97 -15.86 2.11
N SER A 199 2.40 -14.92 1.35
CA SER A 199 1.86 -13.67 1.93
C SER A 199 0.55 -13.93 2.69
N LYS A 200 0.21 -13.01 3.60
CA LYS A 200 -1.05 -13.07 4.35
C LYS A 200 -2.15 -12.29 3.62
N VAL A 201 -3.38 -12.72 3.85
CA VAL A 201 -4.60 -12.02 3.49
C VAL A 201 -5.17 -11.36 4.73
N TYR A 202 -5.66 -10.16 4.60
CA TYR A 202 -6.30 -9.44 5.69
C TYR A 202 -7.43 -8.55 5.18
N PHE A 203 -8.38 -8.29 6.03
CA PHE A 203 -9.36 -7.25 5.79
C PHE A 203 -8.80 -5.93 6.32
N SER A 204 -8.84 -4.90 5.48
CA SER A 204 -8.49 -3.52 5.81
C SER A 204 -9.72 -2.65 5.68
N GLY A 205 -10.05 -1.93 6.74
CA GLY A 205 -11.17 -0.99 6.74
C GLY A 205 -10.73 0.39 7.20
N TYR A 206 -11.52 1.39 6.80
CA TYR A 206 -11.30 2.78 7.17
C TYR A 206 -12.61 3.53 7.31
N VAL A 207 -12.66 4.42 8.30
CA VAL A 207 -13.73 5.41 8.49
C VAL A 207 -13.12 6.74 8.91
N GLY A 208 -13.35 7.78 8.12
CA GLY A 208 -13.07 9.17 8.49
C GLY A 208 -14.38 9.84 8.96
N THR A 209 -14.49 10.15 10.24
CA THR A 209 -15.73 10.64 10.88
C THR A 209 -15.50 11.85 11.76
N GLN A 210 -16.56 12.56 12.11
CA GLN A 210 -16.52 13.58 13.15
C GLN A 210 -16.21 12.95 14.51
N ASN A 211 -15.51 13.67 15.38
CA ASN A 211 -15.04 13.14 16.65
C ASN A 211 -16.17 12.65 17.57
N ASP A 212 -17.27 13.34 17.59
CA ASP A 212 -18.47 13.01 18.38
C ASP A 212 -19.21 11.76 17.86
N LYS A 213 -19.02 11.40 16.58
CA LYS A 213 -19.65 10.24 15.94
C LYS A 213 -18.74 9.01 15.88
N ALA A 214 -17.49 9.12 16.33
CA ALA A 214 -16.48 8.08 16.15
C ALA A 214 -16.92 6.71 16.73
N ILE A 215 -17.45 6.70 17.93
CA ILE A 215 -17.90 5.46 18.61
C ILE A 215 -19.07 4.81 17.87
N ASP A 216 -20.04 5.60 17.43
CA ASP A 216 -21.22 5.09 16.73
C ASP A 216 -20.86 4.60 15.31
N ALA A 217 -19.94 5.29 14.63
CA ALA A 217 -19.39 4.85 13.36
C ALA A 217 -18.66 3.49 13.49
N VAL A 218 -17.85 3.29 14.54
CA VAL A 218 -17.20 2.00 14.83
C VAL A 218 -18.24 0.91 15.08
N LYS A 219 -19.24 1.18 15.94
CA LYS A 219 -20.31 0.19 16.23
C LYS A 219 -21.06 -0.22 14.97
N LEU A 220 -21.45 0.77 14.14
CA LEU A 220 -22.13 0.49 12.88
C LEU A 220 -21.22 -0.32 11.94
N TYR A 221 -19.97 0.08 11.80
CA TYR A 221 -19.01 -0.63 10.94
C TYR A 221 -18.85 -2.09 11.37
N MET A 222 -18.63 -2.34 12.68
CA MET A 222 -18.52 -3.69 13.22
C MET A 222 -19.81 -4.50 13.06
N SER A 223 -20.97 -3.86 13.21
CA SER A 223 -22.25 -4.51 12.96
C SER A 223 -22.41 -4.95 11.50
N LEU A 224 -21.96 -4.14 10.54
CA LEU A 224 -21.98 -4.49 9.12
C LEU A 224 -21.04 -5.65 8.78
N LEU A 225 -19.92 -5.78 9.49
CA LEU A 225 -19.03 -6.93 9.33
C LEU A 225 -19.60 -8.22 9.95
N SER A 226 -20.23 -8.10 11.11
CA SER A 226 -20.79 -9.26 11.83
C SER A 226 -22.11 -9.76 11.24
N ASN A 227 -22.92 -8.83 10.70
CA ASN A 227 -24.25 -9.09 10.15
C ASN A 227 -24.37 -8.45 8.77
N MET A 228 -23.51 -8.87 7.85
CA MET A 228 -23.46 -8.30 6.50
C MET A 228 -24.80 -8.48 5.78
N PRO A 229 -25.47 -7.38 5.37
CA PRO A 229 -26.71 -7.48 4.63
C PRO A 229 -26.56 -8.23 3.32
N GLU A 230 -27.48 -9.12 3.00
CA GLU A 230 -27.54 -9.77 1.71
C GLU A 230 -28.27 -8.85 0.72
N ARG A 231 -27.62 -8.58 -0.41
CA ARG A 231 -28.14 -7.73 -1.50
C ARG A 231 -27.96 -8.44 -2.84
N PRO A 232 -28.79 -9.45 -3.13
CA PRO A 232 -28.66 -10.26 -4.33
C PRO A 232 -28.81 -9.44 -5.63
N GLU A 233 -29.56 -8.36 -5.60
CA GLU A 233 -29.74 -7.45 -6.73
C GLU A 233 -28.43 -6.79 -7.21
N ARG A 234 -27.38 -6.79 -6.40
CA ARG A 234 -26.07 -6.21 -6.76
C ARG A 234 -25.16 -7.20 -7.47
N ILE A 235 -25.43 -8.49 -7.41
CA ILE A 235 -24.52 -9.55 -7.88
C ILE A 235 -24.28 -9.44 -9.40
N GLU A 236 -25.30 -9.18 -10.19
CA GLU A 236 -25.14 -9.06 -11.65
C GLU A 236 -24.30 -7.83 -12.04
N ASN A 237 -24.46 -6.71 -11.33
CA ASN A 237 -23.63 -5.52 -11.53
C ASN A 237 -22.17 -5.80 -11.18
N ILE A 238 -21.91 -6.53 -10.09
CA ILE A 238 -20.56 -6.92 -9.68
C ILE A 238 -19.93 -7.84 -10.74
N LYS A 239 -20.65 -8.83 -11.23
CA LYS A 239 -20.18 -9.72 -12.30
C LYS A 239 -19.85 -8.94 -13.58
N SER A 240 -20.72 -8.00 -13.97
CA SER A 240 -20.48 -7.15 -15.15
C SER A 240 -19.22 -6.30 -14.98
N TYR A 241 -19.06 -5.66 -13.83
CA TYR A 241 -17.84 -4.88 -13.51
C TYR A 241 -16.58 -5.75 -13.60
N LEU A 242 -16.56 -6.93 -13.00
CA LEU A 242 -15.40 -7.82 -13.00
C LEU A 242 -15.07 -8.32 -14.41
N ARG A 243 -16.09 -8.59 -15.27
CA ARG A 243 -15.86 -8.93 -16.69
C ARG A 243 -15.22 -7.77 -17.45
N GLN A 244 -15.72 -6.56 -17.28
CA GLN A 244 -15.16 -5.38 -17.93
C GLN A 244 -13.72 -5.10 -17.46
N ALA A 245 -13.46 -5.19 -16.16
CA ALA A 245 -12.13 -5.04 -15.61
C ALA A 245 -11.13 -6.09 -16.16
N ALA A 246 -11.57 -7.34 -16.33
CA ALA A 246 -10.76 -8.38 -16.92
C ALA A 246 -10.43 -8.12 -18.40
N LEU A 247 -11.36 -7.55 -19.16
CA LEU A 247 -11.15 -7.17 -20.56
C LEU A 247 -10.23 -5.95 -20.72
N SER A 248 -10.30 -5.00 -19.78
CA SER A 248 -9.46 -3.79 -19.81
C SER A 248 -8.00 -4.06 -19.47
N ASN A 249 -7.70 -5.20 -18.84
CA ASN A 249 -6.35 -5.61 -18.44
C ASN A 249 -5.71 -6.61 -19.42
N GLN A 250 -6.30 -6.84 -20.57
CA GLN A 250 -5.75 -7.60 -21.70
C GLN A 250 -5.09 -6.66 -22.70
#